data_33558296d4ea9e069a6faf1f308c10bb
#
_entry.id   33558296d4ea9e069a6faf1f308c10bb
#
_cell.length_a   1.000
_cell.length_b   1.000
_cell.length_c   1.000
_cell.angle_alpha   90.00
_cell.angle_beta   90.00
_cell.angle_gamma   90.00
#
_symmetry.space_group_name_H-M   'P 1'
#
loop_
_entity.id
_entity.type
_entity.pdbx_description
1 polymer ?
#
loop_
_entity_poly.entity_id
_entity_poly.type
_entity_poly.pdbx_seq_one_letter_code
_entity_poly.pdbx_strand_id
1 'polypeptide(L)'
;MKPKIALLSRINDERYTLNQAYYDGLSTAGADCIILPPMSKENLHLFLEHCDGLLVPGGNDVNPNTYDEMNDGSFPIEDDIETLDLEAIRYMVEHKKPIFGICRGLQIINVAFGGTLYQDLPTQTDTSLDHNYSLNNSAPLQGHRIKIDADSHLFTLLGAELEVNSYHHQGIKDLAPNLKASAYAEDGLVEALETEGILAVQWHPERMTSLMPFQALFNDFVSKCRK
;
A
#
# COMPACT_ATOMS: atom_id res chain seq x y z
N MET A 1 -23.70 -4.87 -10.20
CA MET A 1 -23.44 -5.30 -8.80
C MET A 1 -22.32 -4.43 -8.24
N LYS A 2 -22.24 -4.25 -6.93
CA LYS A 2 -21.09 -3.61 -6.32
C LYS A 2 -19.88 -4.53 -6.46
N PRO A 3 -18.68 -4.01 -6.79
CA PRO A 3 -17.48 -4.83 -6.80
C PRO A 3 -17.13 -5.32 -5.39
N LYS A 4 -16.63 -6.53 -5.30
CA LYS A 4 -16.17 -7.16 -4.06
C LYS A 4 -14.67 -7.00 -3.93
N ILE A 5 -14.22 -6.33 -2.90
CA ILE A 5 -12.79 -6.07 -2.66
C ILE A 5 -12.30 -6.96 -1.51
N ALA A 6 -11.27 -7.75 -1.80
CA ALA A 6 -10.50 -8.42 -0.75
C ALA A 6 -9.71 -7.38 0.03
N LEU A 7 -9.80 -7.43 1.35
CA LEU A 7 -9.14 -6.52 2.26
C LEU A 7 -8.36 -7.34 3.30
N LEU A 8 -7.03 -7.35 3.20
CA LEU A 8 -6.19 -8.21 4.03
C LEU A 8 -6.14 -7.69 5.46
N SER A 9 -6.32 -8.56 6.44
CA SER A 9 -6.21 -8.19 7.85
C SER A 9 -4.75 -8.09 8.30
N ARG A 10 -4.55 -7.58 9.53
CA ARG A 10 -3.28 -7.55 10.25
C ARG A 10 -3.43 -8.29 11.57
N ILE A 11 -2.33 -8.59 12.23
CA ILE A 11 -2.33 -9.20 13.57
C ILE A 11 -2.00 -8.09 14.58
N ASN A 12 -2.74 -8.07 15.67
CA ASN A 12 -2.45 -7.24 16.83
C ASN A 12 -2.97 -7.95 18.08
N ASP A 13 -2.08 -8.22 19.05
CA ASP A 13 -2.42 -8.89 20.31
C ASP A 13 -3.29 -10.16 20.11
N GLU A 14 -2.83 -11.10 19.29
CA GLU A 14 -3.52 -12.36 18.97
C GLU A 14 -4.91 -12.18 18.30
N ARG A 15 -5.17 -11.01 17.73
CA ARG A 15 -6.41 -10.70 17.02
C ARG A 15 -6.14 -10.32 15.58
N TYR A 16 -7.00 -10.76 14.69
CA TYR A 16 -7.04 -10.22 13.34
C TYR A 16 -7.75 -8.87 13.37
N THR A 17 -7.03 -7.83 12.96
CA THR A 17 -7.49 -6.45 13.03
C THR A 17 -7.36 -5.77 11.68
N LEU A 18 -8.10 -4.68 11.52
CA LEU A 18 -8.00 -3.79 10.39
C LEU A 18 -8.45 -2.40 10.82
N ASN A 19 -7.73 -1.36 10.39
CA ASN A 19 -8.21 -0.01 10.61
C ASN A 19 -9.49 0.21 9.79
N GLN A 20 -10.54 0.65 10.45
CA GLN A 20 -11.87 0.89 9.86
C GLN A 20 -11.78 1.85 8.66
N ALA A 21 -10.84 2.80 8.65
CA ALA A 21 -10.70 3.79 7.60
C ALA A 21 -10.50 3.18 6.19
N TYR A 22 -9.85 2.02 6.07
CA TYR A 22 -9.75 1.30 4.78
C TYR A 22 -11.11 0.85 4.28
N TYR A 23 -11.91 0.27 5.18
CA TYR A 23 -13.28 -0.14 4.85
C TYR A 23 -14.14 1.07 4.47
N ASP A 24 -14.06 2.16 5.24
CA ASP A 24 -14.86 3.37 5.01
C ASP A 24 -14.55 4.00 3.66
N GLY A 25 -13.25 4.09 3.27
CA GLY A 25 -12.82 4.58 1.96
C GLY A 25 -13.40 3.74 0.81
N LEU A 26 -13.31 2.41 0.89
CA LEU A 26 -13.84 1.49 -0.11
C LEU A 26 -15.38 1.50 -0.16
N SER A 27 -16.03 1.49 0.99
CA SER A 27 -17.50 1.52 1.11
C SER A 27 -18.07 2.82 0.55
N THR A 28 -17.43 3.96 0.83
CA THR A 28 -17.78 5.27 0.26
C THR A 28 -17.64 5.29 -1.26
N ALA A 29 -16.61 4.60 -1.80
CA ALA A 29 -16.44 4.42 -3.24
C ALA A 29 -17.45 3.44 -3.88
N GLY A 30 -18.25 2.77 -3.07
CA GLY A 30 -19.33 1.88 -3.51
C GLY A 30 -18.95 0.42 -3.68
N ALA A 31 -17.92 -0.05 -2.98
CA ALA A 31 -17.55 -1.47 -2.93
C ALA A 31 -18.19 -2.21 -1.75
N ASP A 32 -18.28 -3.53 -1.88
CA ASP A 32 -18.46 -4.46 -0.77
C ASP A 32 -17.09 -5.06 -0.40
N CYS A 33 -16.78 -5.16 0.89
CA CYS A 33 -15.46 -5.62 1.36
C CYS A 33 -15.55 -7.02 1.97
N ILE A 34 -14.53 -7.85 1.68
CA ILE A 34 -14.34 -9.18 2.28
C ILE A 34 -13.01 -9.14 3.02
N ILE A 35 -13.04 -9.17 4.35
CA ILE A 35 -11.84 -9.16 5.19
C ILE A 35 -11.27 -10.58 5.23
N LEU A 36 -10.01 -10.74 4.82
CA LEU A 36 -9.32 -12.02 4.75
C LEU A 36 -8.19 -12.07 5.78
N PRO A 37 -8.28 -12.94 6.79
CA PRO A 37 -7.17 -13.24 7.70
C PRO A 37 -6.19 -14.22 7.05
N PRO A 38 -4.98 -14.44 7.64
CA PRO A 38 -4.10 -15.53 7.27
C PRO A 38 -4.81 -16.87 7.24
N MET A 39 -4.60 -17.62 6.18
CA MET A 39 -5.23 -18.93 5.93
C MET A 39 -4.37 -19.75 4.96
N SER A 40 -4.76 -21.00 4.69
CA SER A 40 -4.05 -21.79 3.68
C SER A 40 -4.20 -21.17 2.29
N LYS A 41 -3.22 -21.40 1.43
CA LYS A 41 -3.18 -20.91 0.04
C LYS A 41 -4.45 -21.29 -0.73
N GLU A 42 -4.91 -22.54 -0.58
CA GLU A 42 -6.09 -23.05 -1.26
C GLU A 42 -7.34 -22.27 -0.87
N ASN A 43 -7.52 -22.00 0.43
CA ASN A 43 -8.65 -21.22 0.94
C ASN A 43 -8.56 -19.76 0.48
N LEU A 44 -7.37 -19.17 0.53
CA LEU A 44 -7.17 -17.80 0.05
C LEU A 44 -7.58 -17.67 -1.43
N HIS A 45 -7.16 -18.59 -2.28
CA HIS A 45 -7.51 -18.59 -3.70
C HIS A 45 -9.03 -18.73 -3.93
N LEU A 46 -9.71 -19.57 -3.16
CA LEU A 46 -11.19 -19.69 -3.22
C LEU A 46 -11.90 -18.36 -2.93
N PHE A 47 -11.41 -17.59 -1.95
CA PHE A 47 -11.99 -16.27 -1.66
C PHE A 47 -11.62 -15.25 -2.73
N LEU A 48 -10.37 -15.21 -3.15
CA LEU A 48 -9.90 -14.25 -4.16
C LEU A 48 -10.54 -14.47 -5.54
N GLU A 49 -10.94 -15.70 -5.88
CA GLU A 49 -11.69 -16.00 -7.10
C GLU A 49 -12.98 -15.15 -7.18
N HIS A 50 -13.66 -14.96 -6.04
CA HIS A 50 -14.90 -14.22 -5.93
C HIS A 50 -14.74 -12.71 -5.67
N CYS A 51 -13.50 -12.23 -5.55
CA CYS A 51 -13.18 -10.80 -5.42
C CYS A 51 -12.84 -10.18 -6.78
N ASP A 52 -13.24 -8.93 -6.95
CA ASP A 52 -13.01 -8.15 -8.18
C ASP A 52 -11.75 -7.28 -8.07
N GLY A 53 -11.20 -7.08 -6.88
CA GLY A 53 -9.97 -6.34 -6.58
C GLY A 53 -9.40 -6.67 -5.21
N LEU A 54 -8.19 -6.20 -4.94
CA LEU A 54 -7.44 -6.41 -3.69
C LEU A 54 -6.94 -5.07 -3.14
N LEU A 55 -7.21 -4.78 -1.87
CA LEU A 55 -6.50 -3.74 -1.13
C LEU A 55 -5.51 -4.39 -0.16
N VAL A 56 -4.22 -4.02 -0.29
CA VAL A 56 -3.13 -4.41 0.61
C VAL A 56 -2.86 -3.24 1.56
N PRO A 57 -3.27 -3.31 2.84
CA PRO A 57 -3.17 -2.20 3.76
C PRO A 57 -1.75 -2.02 4.33
N GLY A 58 -1.55 -0.95 5.07
CA GLY A 58 -0.38 -0.74 5.92
C GLY A 58 -0.21 -1.86 6.96
N GLY A 59 0.92 -1.85 7.65
CA GLY A 59 1.25 -2.88 8.65
C GLY A 59 2.67 -2.72 9.16
N ASN A 60 3.15 -3.74 9.87
CA ASN A 60 4.52 -3.87 10.33
C ASN A 60 5.51 -4.09 9.17
N ASP A 61 6.79 -4.13 9.47
CA ASP A 61 7.84 -4.15 8.45
C ASP A 61 7.82 -5.41 7.57
N VAL A 62 8.29 -5.26 6.35
CA VAL A 62 8.53 -6.38 5.42
C VAL A 62 9.81 -7.10 5.85
N ASN A 63 9.78 -8.44 5.87
CA ASN A 63 10.92 -9.26 6.21
C ASN A 63 12.04 -9.14 5.16
N PRO A 64 13.25 -8.69 5.52
CA PRO A 64 14.36 -8.52 4.58
C PRO A 64 14.77 -9.82 3.87
N ASN A 65 14.56 -10.98 4.49
CA ASN A 65 14.83 -12.27 3.84
C ASN A 65 14.02 -12.48 2.56
N THR A 66 12.88 -11.80 2.41
CA THR A 66 12.01 -11.91 1.23
C THR A 66 12.63 -11.26 -0.01
N TYR A 67 13.57 -10.33 0.17
CA TYR A 67 14.33 -9.69 -0.90
C TYR A 67 15.85 -9.90 -0.77
N ASP A 68 16.25 -11.06 -0.19
CA ASP A 68 17.62 -11.55 -0.10
C ASP A 68 18.58 -10.61 0.67
N GLU A 69 18.10 -9.81 1.62
CA GLU A 69 18.91 -8.98 2.50
C GLU A 69 18.90 -9.52 3.95
N MET A 70 19.98 -9.26 4.70
CA MET A 70 20.01 -9.48 6.14
C MET A 70 19.23 -8.38 6.84
N ASN A 71 18.62 -8.72 8.01
CA ASN A 71 17.91 -7.71 8.80
C ASN A 71 18.89 -6.68 9.37
N ASP A 72 18.66 -5.42 9.02
CA ASP A 72 19.41 -4.22 9.45
C ASP A 72 18.43 -3.07 9.75
N GLY A 73 17.50 -3.31 10.69
CA GLY A 73 16.57 -2.28 11.16
C GLY A 73 15.07 -2.62 11.01
N SER A 74 14.70 -3.71 10.34
CA SER A 74 13.28 -4.09 10.21
C SER A 74 12.75 -4.73 11.49
N PHE A 75 11.73 -4.13 12.11
CA PHE A 75 11.05 -4.65 13.30
C PHE A 75 9.76 -3.86 13.60
N PRO A 76 8.64 -4.50 14.00
CA PRO A 76 8.43 -5.96 14.06
C PRO A 76 8.11 -6.58 12.69
N ILE A 77 8.34 -7.90 12.55
CA ILE A 77 8.07 -8.70 11.34
C ILE A 77 7.00 -9.74 11.65
N GLU A 78 6.09 -9.96 10.69
CA GLU A 78 4.97 -10.91 10.81
C GLU A 78 4.92 -11.83 9.58
N ASP A 79 5.60 -12.97 9.63
CA ASP A 79 5.76 -13.90 8.49
C ASP A 79 4.44 -14.43 7.91
N ASP A 80 3.42 -14.67 8.77
CA ASP A 80 2.10 -15.14 8.32
C ASP A 80 1.38 -14.06 7.52
N ILE A 81 1.50 -12.79 7.92
CA ILE A 81 0.94 -11.64 7.20
C ILE A 81 1.68 -11.43 5.87
N GLU A 82 2.99 -11.57 5.88
CA GLU A 82 3.80 -11.43 4.67
C GLU A 82 3.47 -12.52 3.64
N THR A 83 3.36 -13.76 4.11
CA THR A 83 2.94 -14.89 3.27
C THR A 83 1.57 -14.65 2.67
N LEU A 84 0.60 -14.17 3.45
CA LEU A 84 -0.73 -13.81 2.98
C LEU A 84 -0.68 -12.71 1.90
N ASP A 85 0.04 -11.62 2.16
CA ASP A 85 0.14 -10.49 1.24
C ASP A 85 0.77 -10.91 -0.09
N LEU A 86 1.90 -11.63 -0.06
CA LEU A 86 2.62 -12.09 -1.25
C LEU A 86 1.77 -13.04 -2.10
N GLU A 87 1.10 -14.00 -1.46
CA GLU A 87 0.26 -14.96 -2.17
C GLU A 87 -0.98 -14.29 -2.78
N ALA A 88 -1.60 -13.36 -2.06
CA ALA A 88 -2.74 -12.59 -2.57
C ALA A 88 -2.34 -11.71 -3.77
N ILE A 89 -1.19 -11.01 -3.68
CA ILE A 89 -0.67 -10.18 -4.79
C ILE A 89 -0.41 -11.05 -6.03
N ARG A 90 0.29 -12.17 -5.88
CA ARG A 90 0.57 -13.11 -7.00
C ARG A 90 -0.70 -13.58 -7.69
N TYR A 91 -1.68 -14.04 -6.90
CA TYR A 91 -2.97 -14.49 -7.42
C TYR A 91 -3.67 -13.39 -8.23
N MET A 92 -3.72 -12.17 -7.70
CA MET A 92 -4.42 -11.07 -8.37
C MET A 92 -3.72 -10.65 -9.66
N VAL A 93 -2.38 -10.65 -9.68
CA VAL A 93 -1.58 -10.38 -10.89
C VAL A 93 -1.84 -11.44 -11.96
N GLU A 94 -1.77 -12.73 -11.62
CA GLU A 94 -2.05 -13.84 -12.55
C GLU A 94 -3.45 -13.74 -13.17
N HIS A 95 -4.43 -13.27 -12.39
CA HIS A 95 -5.83 -13.16 -12.82
C HIS A 95 -6.19 -11.76 -13.37
N LYS A 96 -5.20 -10.87 -13.51
CA LYS A 96 -5.36 -9.48 -14.01
C LYS A 96 -6.43 -8.70 -13.26
N LYS A 97 -6.52 -8.89 -11.95
CA LYS A 97 -7.44 -8.18 -11.08
C LYS A 97 -6.75 -6.98 -10.45
N PRO A 98 -7.42 -5.82 -10.33
CA PRO A 98 -6.83 -4.61 -9.78
C PRO A 98 -6.32 -4.76 -8.35
N ILE A 99 -5.19 -4.10 -8.05
CA ILE A 99 -4.57 -4.04 -6.72
C ILE A 99 -4.38 -2.58 -6.32
N PHE A 100 -4.72 -2.24 -5.07
CA PHE A 100 -4.38 -0.97 -4.44
C PHE A 100 -3.55 -1.23 -3.18
N GLY A 101 -2.29 -0.75 -3.16
CA GLY A 101 -1.36 -0.86 -2.03
C GLY A 101 -1.26 0.45 -1.24
N ILE A 102 -1.24 0.37 0.10
CA ILE A 102 -1.12 1.53 0.99
C ILE A 102 -0.01 1.29 2.00
N CYS A 103 0.96 2.20 2.10
CA CYS A 103 2.11 2.19 3.00
C CYS A 103 2.91 0.88 2.87
N ARG A 104 2.87 -0.02 3.86
CA ARG A 104 3.47 -1.36 3.71
C ARG A 104 2.96 -2.09 2.46
N GLY A 105 1.71 -1.83 2.02
CA GLY A 105 1.16 -2.38 0.79
C GLY A 105 1.95 -1.99 -0.46
N LEU A 106 2.46 -0.75 -0.54
CA LEU A 106 3.38 -0.34 -1.60
C LEU A 106 4.71 -1.10 -1.51
N GLN A 107 5.26 -1.23 -0.32
CA GLN A 107 6.55 -1.87 -0.09
C GLN A 107 6.53 -3.35 -0.47
N ILE A 108 5.53 -4.10 0.00
CA ILE A 108 5.40 -5.53 -0.30
C ILE A 108 5.07 -5.80 -1.78
N ILE A 109 4.36 -4.88 -2.46
CA ILE A 109 4.17 -4.94 -3.91
C ILE A 109 5.51 -4.78 -4.63
N ASN A 110 6.34 -3.79 -4.25
CA ASN A 110 7.68 -3.63 -4.81
C ASN A 110 8.51 -4.91 -4.65
N VAL A 111 8.52 -5.49 -3.45
CA VAL A 111 9.23 -6.74 -3.15
C VAL A 111 8.67 -7.93 -3.95
N ALA A 112 7.35 -8.05 -4.07
CA ALA A 112 6.71 -9.11 -4.86
C ALA A 112 7.10 -9.08 -6.34
N PHE A 113 7.50 -7.92 -6.87
CA PHE A 113 7.98 -7.71 -8.24
C PHE A 113 9.51 -7.73 -8.36
N GLY A 114 10.26 -7.98 -7.27
CA GLY A 114 11.71 -8.15 -7.23
C GLY A 114 12.50 -6.87 -6.92
N GLY A 115 11.87 -5.88 -6.30
CA GLY A 115 12.54 -4.70 -5.74
C GLY A 115 13.01 -4.92 -4.31
N THR A 116 13.72 -3.94 -3.76
CA THR A 116 14.27 -3.93 -2.39
C THR A 116 13.81 -2.70 -1.60
N LEU A 117 14.08 -2.69 -0.28
CA LEU A 117 13.67 -1.61 0.61
C LEU A 117 14.86 -1.07 1.41
N TYR A 118 14.82 0.23 1.72
CA TYR A 118 15.50 0.74 2.91
C TYR A 118 14.74 0.20 4.12
N GLN A 119 15.46 -0.47 5.01
CA GLN A 119 14.89 -1.08 6.20
C GLN A 119 14.68 -0.05 7.33
N ASP A 120 15.47 1.01 7.34
CA ASP A 120 15.34 2.15 8.23
C ASP A 120 15.93 3.41 7.57
N LEU A 121 15.06 4.30 7.10
CA LEU A 121 15.45 5.52 6.39
C LEU A 121 16.43 6.39 7.19
N PRO A 122 16.22 6.64 8.51
CA PRO A 122 17.11 7.48 9.30
C PRO A 122 18.57 6.99 9.36
N THR A 123 18.79 5.67 9.31
CA THR A 123 20.13 5.08 9.43
C THR A 123 20.75 4.71 8.08
N GLN A 124 19.94 4.51 7.05
CA GLN A 124 20.40 4.01 5.75
C GLN A 124 20.39 5.07 4.65
N THR A 125 19.91 6.28 4.95
CA THR A 125 19.89 7.41 4.00
C THR A 125 20.40 8.68 4.66
N ASP A 126 20.79 9.67 3.83
CA ASP A 126 21.19 11.00 4.29
C ASP A 126 19.98 11.98 4.31
N THR A 127 18.76 11.48 4.28
CA THR A 127 17.56 12.34 4.27
C THR A 127 17.44 13.15 5.56
N SER A 128 17.13 14.43 5.42
CA SER A 128 16.71 15.28 6.53
C SER A 128 15.20 15.39 6.67
N LEU A 129 14.46 14.76 5.75
CA LEU A 129 13.01 14.74 5.77
C LEU A 129 12.52 13.68 6.76
N ASP A 130 11.62 14.07 7.66
CA ASP A 130 10.98 13.12 8.56
C ASP A 130 9.85 12.39 7.82
N HIS A 131 9.95 11.07 7.72
CA HIS A 131 8.92 10.21 7.14
C HIS A 131 8.08 9.49 8.21
N ASN A 132 8.46 9.60 9.49
CA ASN A 132 7.80 8.87 10.57
C ASN A 132 7.18 9.81 11.62
N TYR A 133 6.22 10.62 11.20
CA TYR A 133 5.50 11.50 12.10
C TYR A 133 4.67 10.69 13.10
N SER A 134 4.74 11.08 14.38
CA SER A 134 4.00 10.39 15.44
C SER A 134 2.49 10.46 15.23
N LEU A 135 1.82 9.33 15.25
CA LEU A 135 0.36 9.20 15.18
C LEU A 135 -0.38 9.89 16.36
N ASN A 136 0.35 10.32 17.40
CA ASN A 136 -0.22 10.93 18.60
C ASN A 136 -0.54 12.42 18.43
N ASN A 137 -0.18 13.03 17.33
CA ASN A 137 -0.52 14.41 17.04
C ASN A 137 -1.84 14.47 16.27
N SER A 138 -2.81 15.19 16.83
CA SER A 138 -4.18 15.33 16.33
C SER A 138 -4.35 16.10 15.02
N ALA A 139 -3.27 16.39 14.30
CA ALA A 139 -3.32 17.04 12.98
C ALA A 139 -3.36 15.99 11.88
N PRO A 140 -4.37 15.96 11.00
CA PRO A 140 -4.53 14.95 9.95
C PRO A 140 -3.49 15.06 8.83
N LEU A 141 -2.69 16.11 8.78
CA LEU A 141 -1.72 16.43 7.72
C LEU A 141 -0.33 16.70 8.32
N GLN A 142 0.21 15.77 9.09
CA GLN A 142 1.63 15.78 9.41
C GLN A 142 2.37 14.90 8.42
N GLY A 143 3.18 15.52 7.55
CA GLY A 143 3.88 14.82 6.51
C GLY A 143 4.69 15.80 5.67
N HIS A 144 4.78 15.53 4.41
CA HIS A 144 5.61 16.26 3.47
C HIS A 144 4.91 16.43 2.12
N ARG A 145 5.54 17.22 1.25
CA ARG A 145 5.08 17.40 -0.13
C ARG A 145 5.65 16.30 -1.01
N ILE A 146 4.80 15.83 -1.94
CA ILE A 146 5.20 14.93 -3.01
C ILE A 146 5.06 15.63 -4.37
N LYS A 147 5.93 15.25 -5.31
CA LYS A 147 5.83 15.60 -6.73
C LYS A 147 5.37 14.38 -7.51
N ILE A 148 4.38 14.56 -8.37
CA ILE A 148 3.76 13.48 -9.14
C ILE A 148 4.22 13.57 -10.58
N ASP A 149 4.66 12.45 -11.16
CA ASP A 149 5.11 12.33 -12.54
C ASP A 149 3.95 12.64 -13.49
N ALA A 150 4.16 13.61 -14.38
CA ALA A 150 3.15 14.08 -15.34
C ALA A 150 2.63 12.99 -16.29
N ASP A 151 3.46 11.95 -16.55
CA ASP A 151 3.10 10.84 -17.42
C ASP A 151 2.46 9.66 -16.64
N SER A 152 2.08 9.87 -15.36
CA SER A 152 1.46 8.86 -14.52
C SER A 152 -0.07 8.94 -14.54
N HIS A 153 -0.72 7.79 -14.28
CA HIS A 153 -2.16 7.78 -14.01
C HIS A 153 -2.49 8.56 -12.74
N LEU A 154 -1.62 8.47 -11.73
CA LEU A 154 -1.76 9.21 -10.47
C LEU A 154 -1.88 10.73 -10.69
N PHE A 155 -1.13 11.29 -11.68
CA PHE A 155 -1.22 12.70 -12.03
C PHE A 155 -2.65 13.11 -12.48
N THR A 156 -3.33 12.22 -13.18
CA THR A 156 -4.72 12.49 -13.62
C THR A 156 -5.71 12.58 -12.48
N LEU A 157 -5.38 11.96 -11.33
CA LEU A 157 -6.22 11.91 -10.14
C LEU A 157 -5.92 13.05 -9.16
N LEU A 158 -4.64 13.39 -8.98
CA LEU A 158 -4.19 14.25 -7.89
C LEU A 158 -3.50 15.55 -8.35
N GLY A 159 -3.15 15.67 -9.64
CA GLY A 159 -2.38 16.80 -10.17
C GLY A 159 -0.87 16.66 -9.96
N ALA A 160 -0.14 17.78 -10.06
CA ALA A 160 1.32 17.79 -10.13
C ALA A 160 2.02 17.61 -8.78
N GLU A 161 1.41 18.07 -7.70
CA GLU A 161 1.97 18.04 -6.34
C GLU A 161 0.87 18.00 -5.29
N LEU A 162 1.16 17.42 -4.14
CA LEU A 162 0.23 17.27 -3.05
C LEU A 162 0.98 17.19 -1.71
N GLU A 163 0.38 17.70 -0.64
CA GLU A 163 0.82 17.40 0.73
C GLU A 163 0.16 16.12 1.21
N VAL A 164 0.97 15.19 1.73
CA VAL A 164 0.53 13.87 2.22
C VAL A 164 0.96 13.66 3.66
N ASN A 165 0.25 12.79 4.38
CA ASN A 165 0.74 12.32 5.68
C ASN A 165 1.87 11.29 5.50
N SER A 166 2.68 11.10 6.55
CA SER A 166 3.81 10.18 6.49
C SER A 166 4.01 9.49 7.84
N TYR A 167 3.95 8.15 7.85
CA TYR A 167 4.01 7.31 9.05
C TYR A 167 4.80 6.03 8.76
N HIS A 168 5.99 6.16 8.16
CA HIS A 168 6.83 5.02 7.80
C HIS A 168 8.31 5.33 8.03
N HIS A 169 9.09 4.34 8.39
CA HIS A 169 10.54 4.42 8.49
C HIS A 169 11.24 3.54 7.45
N GLN A 170 10.49 2.71 6.72
CA GLN A 170 10.96 1.98 5.55
C GLN A 170 10.52 2.66 4.26
N GLY A 171 11.23 2.39 3.16
CA GLY A 171 10.88 2.93 1.85
C GLY A 171 11.53 2.14 0.72
N ILE A 172 11.13 2.40 -0.52
CA ILE A 172 11.71 1.73 -1.69
C ILE A 172 13.16 2.16 -1.86
N LYS A 173 14.08 1.17 -1.91
CA LYS A 173 15.50 1.32 -2.23
C LYS A 173 15.71 1.10 -3.72
N ASP A 174 15.44 -0.12 -4.20
CA ASP A 174 15.46 -0.43 -5.62
C ASP A 174 14.03 -0.71 -6.10
N LEU A 175 13.57 0.12 -7.03
CA LEU A 175 12.27 -0.10 -7.65
C LEU A 175 12.32 -1.31 -8.57
N ALA A 176 11.35 -2.20 -8.45
CA ALA A 176 11.26 -3.38 -9.29
C ALA A 176 11.14 -3.03 -10.80
N PRO A 177 11.79 -3.79 -11.71
CA PRO A 177 11.92 -3.41 -13.12
C PRO A 177 10.62 -3.20 -13.89
N ASN A 178 9.54 -3.84 -13.47
CA ASN A 178 8.22 -3.79 -14.15
C ASN A 178 7.24 -2.80 -13.47
N LEU A 179 7.72 -2.03 -12.51
CA LEU A 179 6.96 -0.97 -11.85
C LEU A 179 7.48 0.39 -12.30
N LYS A 180 6.58 1.37 -12.35
CA LYS A 180 6.92 2.77 -12.61
C LYS A 180 6.68 3.57 -11.33
N ALA A 181 7.68 4.33 -10.87
CA ALA A 181 7.46 5.32 -9.84
C ALA A 181 6.59 6.44 -10.38
N SER A 182 5.54 6.80 -9.66
CA SER A 182 4.58 7.82 -10.06
C SER A 182 4.56 9.05 -9.14
N ALA A 183 5.19 8.98 -7.97
CA ALA A 183 5.42 10.15 -7.12
C ALA A 183 6.71 10.01 -6.30
N TYR A 184 7.27 11.15 -5.91
CA TYR A 184 8.50 11.25 -5.12
C TYR A 184 8.35 12.31 -4.04
N ALA A 185 8.91 12.05 -2.86
CA ALA A 185 9.13 13.05 -1.82
C ALA A 185 10.22 14.06 -2.24
N GLU A 186 10.39 15.15 -1.48
CA GLU A 186 11.39 16.20 -1.79
C GLU A 186 12.83 15.70 -1.71
N ASP A 187 13.11 14.65 -0.95
CA ASP A 187 14.40 13.96 -0.85
C ASP A 187 14.64 12.89 -1.93
N GLY A 188 13.67 12.68 -2.80
CA GLY A 188 13.74 11.73 -3.91
C GLY A 188 13.25 10.32 -3.58
N LEU A 189 12.78 10.05 -2.36
CA LEU A 189 12.17 8.77 -2.01
C LEU A 189 10.92 8.53 -2.84
N VAL A 190 10.74 7.29 -3.31
CA VAL A 190 9.54 6.88 -4.06
C VAL A 190 8.35 6.83 -3.11
N GLU A 191 7.33 7.62 -3.42
CA GLU A 191 6.09 7.73 -2.62
C GLU A 191 4.87 7.08 -3.28
N ALA A 192 4.95 6.80 -4.58
CA ALA A 192 3.93 6.01 -5.26
C ALA A 192 4.53 5.24 -6.43
N LEU A 193 3.93 4.10 -6.73
CA LEU A 193 4.25 3.29 -7.90
C LEU A 193 2.96 2.84 -8.60
N GLU A 194 3.11 2.56 -9.89
CA GLU A 194 2.03 2.04 -10.72
C GLU A 194 2.53 1.08 -11.79
N THR A 195 1.65 0.20 -12.22
CA THR A 195 1.73 -0.59 -13.45
C THR A 195 0.31 -0.95 -13.87
N GLU A 196 0.13 -1.69 -14.97
CA GLU A 196 -1.21 -2.08 -15.42
C GLU A 196 -1.98 -2.82 -14.32
N GLY A 197 -3.12 -2.25 -13.92
CA GLY A 197 -3.99 -2.81 -12.87
C GLY A 197 -3.51 -2.60 -11.43
N ILE A 198 -2.35 -1.98 -11.20
CA ILE A 198 -1.80 -1.75 -9.86
C ILE A 198 -1.53 -0.26 -9.64
N LEU A 199 -1.97 0.24 -8.51
CA LEU A 199 -1.58 1.54 -7.95
C LEU A 199 -1.19 1.31 -6.48
N ALA A 200 -0.07 1.89 -6.05
CA ALA A 200 0.27 1.87 -4.63
C ALA A 200 0.89 3.20 -4.19
N VAL A 201 0.61 3.57 -2.95
CA VAL A 201 1.05 4.84 -2.34
C VAL A 201 1.68 4.59 -0.99
N GLN A 202 2.70 5.38 -0.63
CA GLN A 202 3.43 5.22 0.63
C GLN A 202 2.71 5.91 1.80
N TRP A 203 1.98 6.98 1.53
CA TRP A 203 1.16 7.67 2.54
C TRP A 203 -0.14 6.91 2.85
N HIS A 204 -0.91 7.43 3.79
CA HIS A 204 -2.17 6.85 4.27
C HIS A 204 -3.40 7.68 3.81
N PRO A 205 -3.87 7.51 2.55
CA PRO A 205 -5.04 8.24 2.05
C PRO A 205 -6.32 7.91 2.79
N GLU A 206 -6.44 6.70 3.38
CA GLU A 206 -7.60 6.27 4.16
C GLU A 206 -7.86 7.17 5.38
N ARG A 207 -6.80 7.81 5.91
CA ARG A 207 -6.92 8.74 7.04
C ARG A 207 -7.37 10.14 6.63
N MET A 208 -7.47 10.40 5.35
CA MET A 208 -7.75 11.73 4.77
C MET A 208 -8.91 11.72 3.78
N THR A 209 -9.76 10.69 3.76
CA THR A 209 -10.87 10.53 2.81
C THR A 209 -11.93 11.63 2.89
N SER A 210 -11.96 12.41 3.96
CA SER A 210 -12.78 13.64 4.05
C SER A 210 -12.31 14.75 3.10
N LEU A 211 -11.08 14.67 2.61
CA LEU A 211 -10.50 15.58 1.62
C LEU A 211 -10.61 14.94 0.23
N MET A 212 -11.17 15.68 -0.72
CA MET A 212 -11.49 15.18 -2.07
C MET A 212 -10.37 14.44 -2.80
N PRO A 213 -9.09 14.89 -2.81
CA PRO A 213 -8.05 14.19 -3.54
C PRO A 213 -7.84 12.74 -3.07
N PHE A 214 -7.95 12.49 -1.77
CA PHE A 214 -7.63 11.17 -1.21
C PHE A 214 -8.76 10.16 -1.44
N GLN A 215 -10.01 10.58 -1.36
CA GLN A 215 -11.14 9.71 -1.72
C GLN A 215 -11.14 9.35 -3.21
N ALA A 216 -10.57 10.19 -4.07
CA ALA A 216 -10.47 9.92 -5.51
C ALA A 216 -9.66 8.65 -5.83
N LEU A 217 -8.64 8.31 -5.02
CA LEU A 217 -7.87 7.07 -5.15
C LEU A 217 -8.74 5.83 -4.96
N PHE A 218 -9.58 5.82 -3.94
CA PHE A 218 -10.53 4.72 -3.68
C PHE A 218 -11.59 4.64 -4.78
N ASN A 219 -12.10 5.79 -5.24
CA ASN A 219 -13.09 5.85 -6.32
C ASN A 219 -12.53 5.29 -7.63
N ASP A 220 -11.29 5.65 -7.99
CA ASP A 220 -10.59 5.15 -9.17
C ASP A 220 -10.38 3.64 -9.08
N PHE A 221 -9.81 3.16 -7.95
CA PHE A 221 -9.59 1.75 -7.73
C PHE A 221 -10.89 0.93 -7.85
N VAL A 222 -11.95 1.34 -7.14
CA VAL A 222 -13.25 0.64 -7.16
C VAL A 222 -13.87 0.70 -8.56
N SER A 223 -13.63 1.78 -9.32
CA SER A 223 -14.11 1.89 -10.71
C SER A 223 -13.45 0.85 -11.62
N LYS A 224 -12.15 0.59 -11.45
CA LYS A 224 -11.38 -0.43 -12.20
C LYS A 224 -11.82 -1.86 -11.86
N CYS A 225 -12.39 -2.08 -10.67
CA CYS A 225 -12.92 -3.38 -10.25
C CYS A 225 -14.33 -3.67 -10.79
N ARG A 226 -14.98 -2.72 -11.46
CA ARG A 226 -16.31 -2.93 -12.06
C ARG A 226 -16.17 -3.62 -13.41
N LYS A 227 -16.86 -4.75 -13.53
CA LYS A 227 -17.01 -5.49 -14.81
C LYS A 227 -18.06 -4.85 -15.68
#